data_95c01565386f4e042327e4cc2746afcf
#
_entry.id   95c01565386f4e042327e4cc2746afcf
#
_cell.length_a   1.000
_cell.length_b   1.000
_cell.length_c   1.000
_cell.angle_alpha   90.00
_cell.angle_beta   90.00
_cell.angle_gamma   90.00
#
_symmetry.space_group_name_H-M   'P 1'
#
loop_
_entity.id
_entity.type
_entity.pdbx_description
1 polymer ?
#
loop_
_entity_poly.entity_id
_entity_poly.type
_entity_poly.pdbx_seq_one_letter_code
_entity_poly.pdbx_strand_id
1 'polypeptide(L)'
;DVSGRNNGQGGQVRFRVRRTNTNSQVPIALAGTILGASEVLVEGVQHYEETDGAITSTDINEYYEDAGAFMENADAIQAGLLDSGLSLTGSDDCVLQVVPGIEVSSSQNLVLGRDWDFTDWDFDGLVSGKVAGFLTLRAPGNLVLSGSLVDHPTSRHELNDLTELSRSWGMNLVAGADLNSADLMATHSGVGDFIIADQQIAYTENAALQFAAGKDAYIGRPPGP
;
A
#
# COMPACT_ATOMS: atom_id res chain seq x y z
N ASP A 1 -3.29 -6.70 -21.95
CA ASP A 1 -1.92 -6.63 -22.50
C ASP A 1 -1.24 -5.38 -21.94
N VAL A 2 -0.18 -5.59 -21.19
CA VAL A 2 0.63 -4.53 -20.57
C VAL A 2 2.08 -4.54 -21.07
N SER A 3 2.31 -5.11 -22.25
CA SER A 3 3.64 -5.21 -22.87
C SER A 3 4.25 -3.83 -23.06
N GLY A 4 5.53 -3.72 -22.77
CA GLY A 4 6.31 -2.51 -23.09
C GLY A 4 6.48 -2.34 -24.61
N ARG A 5 6.56 -1.09 -25.07
CA ARG A 5 6.89 -0.81 -26.47
C ARG A 5 8.40 -0.87 -26.68
N ASN A 6 8.83 -1.40 -27.84
CA ASN A 6 10.23 -1.41 -28.27
C ASN A 6 11.21 -2.05 -27.26
N ASN A 7 10.93 -3.27 -26.82
CA ASN A 7 11.71 -4.00 -25.80
C ASN A 7 11.80 -3.30 -24.44
N GLY A 8 10.87 -2.39 -24.13
CA GLY A 8 10.72 -1.87 -22.78
C GLY A 8 10.25 -2.96 -21.81
N GLN A 9 10.55 -2.79 -20.54
CA GLN A 9 9.98 -3.64 -19.49
C GLN A 9 8.45 -3.54 -19.52
N GLY A 10 7.77 -4.66 -19.29
CA GLY A 10 6.31 -4.70 -19.17
C GLY A 10 5.80 -3.87 -17.98
N GLY A 11 4.52 -3.55 -18.01
CA GLY A 11 3.88 -2.85 -16.91
C GLY A 11 3.65 -3.74 -15.70
N GLN A 12 3.36 -3.11 -14.56
CA GLN A 12 2.89 -3.79 -13.35
C GLN A 12 1.36 -3.92 -13.40
N VAL A 13 0.84 -5.08 -13.02
CA VAL A 13 -0.59 -5.31 -12.78
C VAL A 13 -0.80 -5.52 -11.29
N ARG A 14 -1.71 -4.76 -10.67
CA ARG A 14 -2.07 -4.91 -9.26
C ARG A 14 -3.55 -5.26 -9.11
N PHE A 15 -3.82 -6.36 -8.44
CA PHE A 15 -5.14 -6.74 -7.96
C PHE A 15 -5.23 -6.42 -6.49
N ARG A 16 -6.14 -5.54 -6.13
CA ARG A 16 -6.40 -5.16 -4.76
C ARG A 16 -7.65 -5.85 -4.27
N VAL A 17 -7.52 -6.67 -3.24
CA VAL A 17 -8.61 -7.52 -2.77
C VAL A 17 -8.68 -7.51 -1.25
N ARG A 18 -9.86 -7.24 -0.70
CA ARG A 18 -10.07 -7.29 0.75
C ARG A 18 -9.91 -8.73 1.25
N ARG A 19 -9.11 -8.93 2.29
CA ARG A 19 -8.93 -10.23 2.94
C ARG A 19 -10.25 -10.71 3.56
N THR A 20 -10.43 -12.01 3.65
CA THR A 20 -11.45 -12.60 4.53
C THR A 20 -10.94 -12.58 5.98
N ASN A 21 -11.85 -12.80 6.95
CA ASN A 21 -11.52 -12.80 8.39
C ASN A 21 -10.47 -13.85 8.82
N THR A 22 -9.99 -14.66 7.89
CA THR A 22 -8.87 -15.58 8.07
C THR A 22 -7.72 -15.03 7.23
N ASN A 23 -6.60 -14.69 7.83
CA ASN A 23 -5.40 -14.18 7.15
C ASN A 23 -4.81 -15.14 6.09
N SER A 24 -5.42 -16.28 5.87
CA SER A 24 -4.97 -17.32 4.96
C SER A 24 -5.55 -17.26 3.55
N GLN A 25 -6.48 -16.35 3.27
CA GLN A 25 -7.17 -16.32 1.98
C GLN A 25 -7.44 -14.90 1.46
N VAL A 26 -7.21 -14.75 0.17
CA VAL A 26 -7.68 -13.61 -0.62
C VAL A 26 -8.83 -14.12 -1.51
N PRO A 27 -10.07 -13.62 -1.36
CA PRO A 27 -11.23 -14.13 -2.09
C PRO A 27 -11.24 -13.62 -3.54
N ILE A 28 -10.25 -14.02 -4.32
CA ILE A 28 -10.13 -13.70 -5.74
C ILE A 28 -9.91 -14.99 -6.53
N ALA A 29 -10.62 -15.14 -7.62
CA ALA A 29 -10.39 -16.18 -8.61
C ALA A 29 -9.88 -15.51 -9.89
N LEU A 30 -8.63 -15.75 -10.21
CA LEU A 30 -8.00 -15.26 -11.42
C LEU A 30 -7.84 -16.41 -12.38
N ALA A 31 -8.66 -16.43 -13.44
CA ALA A 31 -8.52 -17.37 -14.54
C ALA A 31 -8.25 -16.61 -15.83
N GLY A 32 -7.32 -17.11 -16.62
CA GLY A 32 -6.96 -16.50 -17.90
C GLY A 32 -5.50 -16.07 -17.98
N THR A 33 -5.16 -15.30 -19.00
CA THR A 33 -3.78 -14.97 -19.32
C THR A 33 -3.51 -13.47 -19.16
N ILE A 34 -2.47 -13.14 -18.41
CA ILE A 34 -1.88 -11.78 -18.36
C ILE A 34 -0.68 -11.78 -19.26
N LEU A 35 -0.68 -10.85 -20.25
CA LEU A 35 0.35 -10.75 -21.27
C LEU A 35 1.28 -9.58 -21.03
N GLY A 36 2.59 -9.82 -21.07
CA GLY A 36 3.61 -8.79 -21.11
C GLY A 36 3.76 -7.96 -19.84
N ALA A 37 3.22 -8.42 -18.71
CA ALA A 37 3.51 -7.82 -17.42
C ALA A 37 4.94 -8.17 -17.00
N SER A 38 5.65 -7.22 -16.41
CA SER A 38 6.90 -7.50 -15.68
C SER A 38 6.60 -8.05 -14.30
N GLU A 39 5.43 -7.69 -13.74
CA GLU A 39 5.04 -8.08 -12.42
C GLU A 39 3.52 -8.09 -12.25
N VAL A 40 3.02 -9.05 -11.50
CA VAL A 40 1.63 -9.13 -11.05
C VAL A 40 1.60 -9.17 -9.54
N LEU A 41 1.00 -8.15 -8.93
CA LEU A 41 0.82 -8.06 -7.49
C LEU A 41 -0.61 -8.41 -7.10
N VAL A 42 -0.74 -9.24 -6.09
CA VAL A 42 -2.01 -9.50 -5.41
C VAL A 42 -1.93 -8.94 -4.01
N GLU A 43 -2.52 -7.77 -3.84
CA GLU A 43 -2.58 -7.05 -2.58
C GLU A 43 -3.74 -7.56 -1.74
N GLY A 44 -3.43 -8.25 -0.64
CA GLY A 44 -4.41 -8.66 0.36
C GLY A 44 -4.65 -7.54 1.37
N VAL A 45 -5.79 -6.86 1.26
CA VAL A 45 -6.09 -5.68 2.07
C VAL A 45 -6.80 -6.04 3.37
N GLN A 46 -6.24 -5.60 4.49
CA GLN A 46 -6.95 -5.48 5.75
C GLN A 46 -7.42 -4.04 5.94
N HIS A 47 -8.69 -3.90 6.29
CA HIS A 47 -9.29 -2.60 6.57
C HIS A 47 -9.49 -2.42 8.08
N TYR A 48 -9.05 -1.28 8.56
CA TYR A 48 -9.21 -0.82 9.94
C TYR A 48 -10.04 0.45 9.95
N GLU A 49 -10.93 0.57 10.92
CA GLU A 49 -11.75 1.78 11.13
C GLU A 49 -11.41 2.40 12.47
N GLU A 50 -10.73 3.55 12.42
CA GLU A 50 -10.40 4.33 13.61
C GLU A 50 -11.59 5.16 14.05
N THR A 51 -12.31 4.67 15.07
CA THR A 51 -13.55 5.27 15.52
C THR A 51 -13.34 6.60 16.25
N ASP A 52 -12.18 6.80 16.86
CA ASP A 52 -11.75 8.06 17.49
C ASP A 52 -10.99 8.98 16.53
N GLY A 53 -10.71 8.49 15.30
CA GLY A 53 -10.03 9.25 14.26
C GLY A 53 -8.53 9.43 14.51
N ALA A 54 -7.91 8.61 15.35
CA ALA A 54 -6.48 8.72 15.66
C ALA A 54 -5.75 7.37 15.46
N ILE A 55 -4.64 7.41 14.73
CA ILE A 55 -3.71 6.27 14.60
C ILE A 55 -2.65 6.42 15.68
N THR A 56 -2.59 5.45 16.59
CA THR A 56 -1.66 5.40 17.71
C THR A 56 -0.53 4.39 17.48
N SER A 57 0.45 4.34 18.38
CA SER A 57 1.51 3.30 18.31
C SER A 57 0.98 1.88 18.55
N THR A 58 -0.12 1.74 19.28
CA THR A 58 -0.74 0.42 19.49
C THR A 58 -1.34 -0.10 18.19
N ASP A 59 -2.04 0.76 17.46
CA ASP A 59 -2.66 0.43 16.17
C ASP A 59 -1.58 0.08 15.13
N ILE A 60 -0.51 0.88 15.07
CA ILE A 60 0.63 0.61 14.18
C ILE A 60 1.23 -0.77 14.46
N ASN A 61 1.40 -1.16 15.72
CA ASN A 61 1.91 -2.50 16.07
C ASN A 61 0.94 -3.61 15.65
N GLU A 62 -0.37 -3.41 15.88
CA GLU A 62 -1.40 -4.36 15.43
C GLU A 62 -1.37 -4.55 13.92
N TYR A 63 -1.24 -3.46 13.15
CA TYR A 63 -1.16 -3.52 11.69
C TYR A 63 0.08 -4.29 11.22
N TYR A 64 1.22 -4.13 11.91
CA TYR A 64 2.45 -4.86 11.60
C TYR A 64 2.30 -6.37 11.84
N GLU A 65 1.80 -6.73 13.02
CA GLU A 65 1.60 -8.14 13.40
C GLU A 65 0.63 -8.84 12.45
N ASP A 66 -0.46 -8.16 12.08
CA ASP A 66 -1.45 -8.69 11.16
C ASP A 66 -0.91 -8.82 9.72
N ALA A 67 -0.13 -7.85 9.24
CA ALA A 67 0.53 -7.94 7.95
C ALA A 67 1.52 -9.10 7.90
N GLY A 68 2.30 -9.31 8.98
CA GLY A 68 3.21 -10.44 9.12
C GLY A 68 2.47 -11.77 9.09
N ALA A 69 1.43 -11.92 9.89
CA ALA A 69 0.60 -13.13 9.92
C ALA A 69 -0.06 -13.44 8.56
N PHE A 70 -0.42 -12.41 7.79
CA PHE A 70 -0.90 -12.60 6.43
C PHE A 70 0.21 -13.12 5.52
N MET A 71 1.40 -12.56 5.60
CA MET A 71 2.50 -12.93 4.72
C MET A 71 3.05 -14.34 5.00
N GLU A 72 2.86 -14.89 6.20
CA GLU A 72 3.14 -16.30 6.48
C GLU A 72 2.31 -17.28 5.59
N ASN A 73 1.20 -16.81 5.02
CA ASN A 73 0.34 -17.59 4.13
C ASN A 73 0.53 -17.24 2.63
N ALA A 74 1.48 -16.39 2.29
CA ALA A 74 1.66 -15.89 0.93
C ALA A 74 1.89 -17.01 -0.10
N ASP A 75 2.70 -18.02 0.24
CA ASP A 75 2.98 -19.19 -0.60
C ASP A 75 1.69 -19.96 -0.95
N ALA A 76 0.85 -20.22 0.05
CA ALA A 76 -0.38 -20.95 -0.15
C ALA A 76 -1.39 -20.16 -0.99
N ILE A 77 -1.45 -18.85 -0.79
CA ILE A 77 -2.30 -17.94 -1.59
C ILE A 77 -1.84 -17.93 -3.05
N GLN A 78 -0.54 -17.78 -3.30
CA GLN A 78 0.02 -17.79 -4.65
C GLN A 78 -0.25 -19.14 -5.36
N ALA A 79 0.02 -20.25 -4.69
CA ALA A 79 -0.26 -21.58 -5.25
C ALA A 79 -1.73 -21.72 -5.65
N GLY A 80 -2.65 -21.29 -4.78
CA GLY A 80 -4.09 -21.30 -5.08
C GLY A 80 -4.48 -20.43 -6.28
N LEU A 81 -3.83 -19.30 -6.49
CA LEU A 81 -4.05 -18.43 -7.64
C LEU A 81 -3.58 -19.09 -8.95
N LEU A 82 -2.43 -19.73 -8.95
CA LEU A 82 -1.91 -20.46 -10.12
C LEU A 82 -2.77 -21.69 -10.42
N ASP A 83 -3.19 -22.43 -9.40
CA ASP A 83 -4.09 -23.58 -9.56
C ASP A 83 -5.49 -23.19 -10.08
N SER A 84 -5.91 -21.95 -9.88
CA SER A 84 -7.18 -21.42 -10.40
C SER A 84 -7.18 -21.16 -11.91
N GLY A 85 -6.03 -21.34 -12.58
CA GLY A 85 -5.88 -21.18 -14.02
C GLY A 85 -5.34 -19.84 -14.48
N LEU A 86 -4.71 -19.07 -13.59
CA LEU A 86 -3.95 -17.88 -13.96
C LEU A 86 -2.69 -18.30 -14.74
N SER A 87 -2.50 -17.71 -15.90
CA SER A 87 -1.30 -17.89 -16.74
C SER A 87 -0.63 -16.53 -16.96
N LEU A 88 0.68 -16.48 -16.75
CA LEU A 88 1.51 -15.32 -17.00
C LEU A 88 2.37 -15.62 -18.22
N THR A 89 2.31 -14.78 -19.26
CA THR A 89 3.01 -15.01 -20.51
C THR A 89 3.57 -13.70 -21.09
N GLY A 90 4.63 -13.81 -21.90
CA GLY A 90 5.18 -12.69 -22.67
C GLY A 90 6.33 -11.92 -22.00
N SER A 91 6.72 -12.33 -20.79
CA SER A 91 7.99 -11.95 -20.15
C SER A 91 8.52 -13.19 -19.44
N ASP A 92 9.74 -13.61 -19.76
CA ASP A 92 10.37 -14.77 -19.11
C ASP A 92 10.61 -14.52 -17.60
N ASP A 93 10.54 -13.24 -17.18
CA ASP A 93 10.79 -12.78 -15.82
C ASP A 93 9.52 -12.24 -15.11
N CYS A 94 8.31 -12.54 -15.62
CA CYS A 94 7.07 -12.07 -14.96
C CYS A 94 6.87 -12.76 -13.61
N VAL A 95 6.83 -11.98 -12.55
CA VAL A 95 6.67 -12.46 -11.18
C VAL A 95 5.24 -12.25 -10.71
N LEU A 96 4.62 -13.31 -10.16
CA LEU A 96 3.41 -13.19 -9.34
C LEU A 96 3.82 -13.06 -7.88
N GLN A 97 3.36 -12.03 -7.22
CA GLN A 97 3.69 -11.77 -5.84
C GLN A 97 2.47 -11.39 -5.02
N VAL A 98 2.33 -12.01 -3.84
CA VAL A 98 1.35 -11.60 -2.82
C VAL A 98 2.01 -10.55 -1.94
N VAL A 99 1.28 -9.46 -1.65
CA VAL A 99 1.78 -8.36 -0.84
C VAL A 99 0.72 -7.92 0.17
N PRO A 100 1.10 -7.42 1.35
CA PRO A 100 0.15 -6.92 2.33
C PRO A 100 -0.40 -5.56 1.91
N GLY A 101 -1.67 -5.33 2.19
CA GLY A 101 -2.34 -4.05 2.06
C GLY A 101 -2.96 -3.63 3.39
N ILE A 102 -2.71 -2.40 3.82
CA ILE A 102 -3.28 -1.78 5.00
C ILE A 102 -4.16 -0.62 4.54
N GLU A 103 -5.43 -0.67 4.84
CA GLU A 103 -6.34 0.46 4.65
C GLU A 103 -6.88 0.91 6.00
N VAL A 104 -6.56 2.14 6.39
CA VAL A 104 -7.09 2.77 7.60
C VAL A 104 -8.05 3.87 7.19
N SER A 105 -9.25 3.83 7.74
CA SER A 105 -10.24 4.89 7.56
C SER A 105 -10.80 5.37 8.89
N SER A 106 -11.48 6.50 8.87
CA SER A 106 -12.29 6.98 9.97
C SER A 106 -13.65 7.45 9.45
N SER A 107 -14.59 7.73 10.33
CA SER A 107 -15.89 8.28 9.95
C SER A 107 -15.87 9.80 9.78
N GLN A 108 -14.80 10.50 10.18
CA GLN A 108 -14.64 11.96 10.10
C GLN A 108 -13.21 12.36 9.72
N ASN A 109 -12.45 12.93 10.66
CA ASN A 109 -11.03 13.23 10.46
C ASN A 109 -10.19 12.00 10.81
N LEU A 110 -8.99 11.92 10.21
CA LEU A 110 -7.99 10.92 10.58
C LEU A 110 -6.67 11.62 10.88
N VAL A 111 -6.08 11.28 12.00
CA VAL A 111 -4.83 11.88 12.48
C VAL A 111 -3.78 10.78 12.69
N LEU A 112 -2.68 10.86 11.99
CA LEU A 112 -1.48 10.11 12.35
C LEU A 112 -0.78 10.87 13.48
N GLY A 113 -0.96 10.44 14.71
CA GLY A 113 -0.47 11.11 15.91
C GLY A 113 0.97 10.77 16.29
N ARG A 114 1.62 9.86 15.57
CA ARG A 114 2.97 9.35 15.84
C ARG A 114 3.73 9.14 14.53
N ASP A 115 5.05 9.09 14.62
CA ASP A 115 5.87 8.67 13.49
C ASP A 115 5.56 7.20 13.16
N TRP A 116 5.39 6.93 11.87
CA TRP A 116 5.19 5.61 11.33
C TRP A 116 6.29 5.33 10.31
N ASP A 117 7.23 4.50 10.73
CA ASP A 117 8.40 4.14 9.95
C ASP A 117 8.24 2.72 9.42
N PHE A 118 8.21 2.60 8.10
CA PHE A 118 8.10 1.33 7.38
C PHE A 118 9.46 0.71 7.05
N THR A 119 10.56 1.31 7.51
CA THR A 119 11.92 0.85 7.17
C THR A 119 12.15 -0.63 7.49
N ASP A 120 11.58 -1.14 8.57
CA ASP A 120 11.67 -2.53 8.97
C ASP A 120 10.39 -3.35 8.64
N TRP A 121 9.46 -2.79 7.87
CA TRP A 121 8.23 -3.45 7.46
C TRP A 121 8.43 -4.18 6.14
N ASP A 122 9.30 -5.16 6.14
CA ASP A 122 9.56 -6.02 5.02
C ASP A 122 9.27 -7.49 5.38
N PHE A 123 8.65 -8.19 4.46
CA PHE A 123 8.21 -9.56 4.64
C PHE A 123 8.92 -10.45 3.62
N ASP A 124 9.11 -11.73 3.95
CA ASP A 124 9.72 -12.65 3.02
C ASP A 124 8.83 -12.82 1.79
N GLY A 125 9.44 -12.58 0.63
CA GLY A 125 8.78 -12.73 -0.68
C GLY A 125 8.93 -14.14 -1.23
N LEU A 126 8.03 -14.50 -2.14
CA LEU A 126 7.94 -15.85 -2.72
C LEU A 126 9.08 -16.18 -3.68
N VAL A 127 9.66 -15.18 -4.31
CA VAL A 127 10.60 -15.41 -5.42
C VAL A 127 12.05 -15.16 -5.03
N SER A 128 12.33 -14.43 -4.06
CA SER A 128 13.56 -14.05 -3.38
C SER A 128 13.50 -12.60 -2.93
N GLY A 129 14.10 -12.33 -1.81
CA GLY A 129 14.14 -10.98 -1.25
C GLY A 129 12.91 -10.61 -0.42
N LYS A 130 12.91 -9.37 0.01
CA LYS A 130 11.89 -8.79 0.86
C LYS A 130 10.83 -8.04 0.05
N VAL A 131 9.59 -8.10 0.49
CA VAL A 131 8.47 -7.39 -0.12
C VAL A 131 7.91 -6.33 0.81
N ALA A 132 7.60 -5.19 0.23
CA ALA A 132 6.81 -4.14 0.84
C ALA A 132 5.35 -4.26 0.41
N GLY A 133 4.48 -3.57 1.11
CA GLY A 133 3.05 -3.55 0.84
C GLY A 133 2.53 -2.20 0.36
N PHE A 134 1.26 -1.98 0.62
CA PHE A 134 0.58 -0.73 0.31
C PHE A 134 -0.17 -0.22 1.54
N LEU A 135 0.03 1.06 1.85
CA LEU A 135 -0.74 1.80 2.84
C LEU A 135 -1.77 2.68 2.15
N THR A 136 -2.98 2.71 2.67
CA THR A 136 -4.03 3.64 2.25
C THR A 136 -4.66 4.28 3.49
N LEU A 137 -4.53 5.60 3.63
CA LEU A 137 -5.20 6.37 4.68
C LEU A 137 -6.32 7.20 4.05
N ARG A 138 -7.55 7.05 4.54
CA ARG A 138 -8.74 7.70 3.99
C ARG A 138 -9.59 8.33 5.09
N ALA A 139 -9.77 9.65 4.99
CA ALA A 139 -10.65 10.40 5.89
C ALA A 139 -11.73 11.15 5.09
N PRO A 140 -13.02 11.00 5.36
CA PRO A 140 -14.05 11.85 4.74
C PRO A 140 -13.95 13.31 5.18
N GLY A 141 -13.30 13.58 6.31
CA GLY A 141 -12.86 14.91 6.75
C GLY A 141 -11.39 15.17 6.43
N ASN A 142 -10.70 15.81 7.37
CA ASN A 142 -9.28 16.12 7.22
C ASN A 142 -8.41 14.87 7.47
N LEU A 143 -7.32 14.76 6.72
CA LEU A 143 -6.22 13.84 7.00
C LEU A 143 -5.03 14.65 7.47
N VAL A 144 -4.58 14.38 8.70
CA VAL A 144 -3.51 15.16 9.35
C VAL A 144 -2.35 14.25 9.72
N LEU A 145 -1.17 14.52 9.18
CA LEU A 145 0.07 13.89 9.60
C LEU A 145 0.72 14.76 10.67
N SER A 146 0.49 14.43 11.95
CA SER A 146 1.15 15.03 13.11
C SER A 146 2.39 14.25 13.55
N GLY A 147 2.65 13.12 12.93
CA GLY A 147 3.87 12.34 12.94
C GLY A 147 4.37 12.13 11.51
N SER A 148 5.64 11.81 11.35
CA SER A 148 6.23 11.49 10.05
C SER A 148 5.77 10.12 9.56
N LEU A 149 5.61 9.99 8.25
CA LEU A 149 5.28 8.74 7.57
C LEU A 149 6.41 8.45 6.58
N VAL A 150 7.26 7.48 6.89
CA VAL A 150 8.50 7.28 6.14
C VAL A 150 8.77 5.82 5.82
N ASP A 151 9.44 5.59 4.70
CA ASP A 151 10.02 4.32 4.34
C ASP A 151 11.38 4.53 3.64
N HIS A 152 12.45 3.97 4.22
CA HIS A 152 13.83 4.07 3.76
C HIS A 152 14.43 2.67 3.51
N PRO A 153 14.00 1.93 2.48
CA PRO A 153 14.43 0.55 2.26
C PRO A 153 15.95 0.41 2.03
N THR A 154 16.60 1.43 1.51
CA THR A 154 18.07 1.40 1.27
C THR A 154 18.89 1.33 2.55
N SER A 155 18.34 1.71 3.70
CA SER A 155 19.02 1.54 4.98
C SER A 155 19.07 0.09 5.46
N ARG A 156 18.28 -0.81 4.83
CA ARG A 156 18.18 -2.23 5.18
C ARG A 156 19.27 -3.10 4.56
N HIS A 157 19.96 -2.61 3.54
CA HIS A 157 20.96 -3.40 2.83
C HIS A 157 22.36 -2.85 3.04
N GLU A 158 23.24 -3.68 3.58
CA GLU A 158 24.66 -3.49 3.36
C GLU A 158 24.92 -3.56 1.84
N LEU A 159 25.43 -2.49 1.28
CA LEU A 159 25.58 -2.13 -0.14
C LEU A 159 26.24 -3.16 -1.09
N ASN A 160 26.21 -4.44 -0.80
CA ASN A 160 26.96 -5.46 -1.54
C ASN A 160 26.13 -6.29 -2.52
N ASP A 161 24.80 -6.18 -2.53
CA ASP A 161 23.99 -6.90 -3.51
C ASP A 161 22.94 -5.99 -4.18
N LEU A 162 23.32 -5.45 -5.31
CA LEU A 162 22.46 -4.59 -6.15
C LEU A 162 21.31 -5.36 -6.82
N THR A 163 21.20 -6.66 -6.59
CA THR A 163 20.17 -7.51 -7.20
C THR A 163 18.87 -7.58 -6.38
N GLU A 164 18.92 -7.21 -5.11
CA GLU A 164 17.75 -7.18 -4.22
C GLU A 164 17.42 -5.75 -3.79
N LEU A 165 16.91 -4.94 -4.71
CA LEU A 165 16.30 -3.68 -4.36
C LEU A 165 15.04 -3.98 -3.55
N SER A 166 15.10 -3.87 -2.22
CA SER A 166 13.89 -3.89 -1.43
C SER A 166 12.99 -2.74 -1.87
N ARG A 167 11.72 -3.07 -2.15
CA ARG A 167 10.75 -2.07 -2.56
C ARG A 167 10.30 -1.29 -1.35
N SER A 168 10.00 -0.02 -1.58
CA SER A 168 9.31 0.80 -0.61
C SER A 168 7.81 0.50 -0.59
N TRP A 169 7.17 0.82 0.52
CA TRP A 169 5.72 0.83 0.64
C TRP A 169 5.10 1.89 -0.27
N GLY A 170 4.11 1.47 -1.06
CA GLY A 170 3.26 2.40 -1.80
C GLY A 170 2.25 3.05 -0.86
N MET A 171 2.04 4.37 -0.97
CA MET A 171 1.21 5.11 -0.03
C MET A 171 0.15 5.94 -0.76
N ASN A 172 -1.12 5.79 -0.35
CA ASN A 172 -2.26 6.60 -0.80
C ASN A 172 -2.84 7.35 0.41
N LEU A 173 -2.86 8.67 0.35
CA LEU A 173 -3.27 9.55 1.43
C LEU A 173 -4.42 10.43 0.96
N VAL A 174 -5.64 10.25 1.51
CA VAL A 174 -6.84 10.88 0.95
C VAL A 174 -7.64 11.59 2.04
N ALA A 175 -7.71 12.90 1.94
CA ALA A 175 -8.59 13.77 2.73
C ALA A 175 -9.86 14.13 1.95
N GLY A 176 -10.99 14.24 2.61
CA GLY A 176 -12.28 14.42 1.95
C GLY A 176 -12.70 13.18 1.15
N ALA A 177 -12.26 12.01 1.56
CA ALA A 177 -12.42 10.75 0.83
C ALA A 177 -13.91 10.37 0.64
N ASP A 178 -14.27 9.97 -0.57
CA ASP A 178 -15.52 9.25 -0.81
C ASP A 178 -15.31 7.76 -0.50
N LEU A 179 -15.66 7.37 0.73
CA LEU A 179 -15.48 5.99 1.20
C LEU A 179 -16.37 4.98 0.48
N ASN A 180 -17.37 5.43 -0.27
CA ASN A 180 -18.25 4.58 -1.07
C ASN A 180 -17.75 4.36 -2.50
N SER A 181 -16.72 5.12 -2.91
CA SER A 181 -16.14 4.98 -4.24
C SER A 181 -15.20 3.77 -4.33
N ALA A 182 -15.26 3.07 -5.46
CA ALA A 182 -14.26 2.05 -5.81
C ALA A 182 -12.89 2.66 -6.14
N ASP A 183 -12.85 3.94 -6.54
CA ASP A 183 -11.61 4.70 -6.71
C ASP A 183 -11.11 5.15 -5.34
N LEU A 184 -9.94 4.63 -4.95
CA LEU A 184 -9.32 4.94 -3.65
C LEU A 184 -8.99 6.42 -3.49
N MET A 185 -8.73 7.12 -4.59
CA MET A 185 -8.35 8.53 -4.60
C MET A 185 -9.56 9.47 -4.76
N ALA A 186 -10.78 8.94 -4.85
CA ALA A 186 -11.98 9.74 -4.98
C ALA A 186 -12.23 10.60 -3.74
N THR A 187 -12.55 11.87 -3.97
CA THR A 187 -12.82 12.88 -2.93
C THR A 187 -14.14 13.60 -3.16
N HIS A 188 -14.71 14.12 -2.09
CA HIS A 188 -15.83 15.06 -2.14
C HIS A 188 -15.30 16.50 -2.27
N SER A 189 -15.67 17.19 -3.34
CA SER A 189 -15.20 18.55 -3.60
C SER A 189 -15.59 19.54 -2.49
N GLY A 190 -14.62 20.33 -2.04
CA GLY A 190 -14.80 21.31 -0.98
C GLY A 190 -14.76 20.77 0.45
N VAL A 191 -14.42 19.49 0.63
CA VAL A 191 -14.39 18.82 1.94
C VAL A 191 -13.04 18.18 2.16
N GLY A 192 -12.49 18.32 3.38
CA GLY A 192 -11.28 17.63 3.83
C GLY A 192 -9.98 18.25 3.33
N ASP A 193 -9.23 18.77 4.27
CA ASP A 193 -7.87 19.28 4.05
C ASP A 193 -6.85 18.15 4.31
N PHE A 194 -5.84 18.04 3.44
CA PHE A 194 -4.67 17.21 3.68
C PHE A 194 -3.58 18.08 4.32
N ILE A 195 -3.09 17.69 5.48
CA ILE A 195 -2.16 18.50 6.28
C ILE A 195 -0.97 17.65 6.72
N ILE A 196 0.23 18.07 6.32
CA ILE A 196 1.48 17.61 6.94
C ILE A 196 1.90 18.71 7.92
N ALA A 197 1.95 18.40 9.22
CA ALA A 197 2.30 19.36 10.26
C ALA A 197 3.76 19.85 10.14
N ASP A 198 4.08 20.95 10.82
CA ASP A 198 5.44 21.50 10.82
C ASP A 198 6.47 20.43 11.26
N GLN A 199 7.58 20.34 10.52
CA GLN A 199 8.69 19.42 10.74
C GLN A 199 8.37 17.94 10.50
N GLN A 200 7.17 17.62 10.03
CA GLN A 200 6.81 16.24 9.64
C GLN A 200 7.04 16.03 8.15
N ILE A 201 7.26 14.77 7.77
CA ILE A 201 7.47 14.38 6.38
C ILE A 201 6.59 13.18 6.01
N ALA A 202 6.23 13.10 4.73
CA ALA A 202 5.75 11.88 4.11
C ALA A 202 6.75 11.50 3.01
N TYR A 203 7.33 10.31 3.10
CA TYR A 203 8.42 9.90 2.22
C TYR A 203 8.36 8.39 1.94
N THR A 204 8.59 8.04 0.68
CA THR A 204 8.87 6.68 0.22
C THR A 204 9.94 6.75 -0.87
N GLU A 205 10.92 5.84 -0.86
CA GLU A 205 12.11 6.00 -1.67
C GLU A 205 11.91 5.59 -3.14
N ASN A 206 11.31 4.42 -3.38
CA ASN A 206 11.18 3.86 -4.72
C ASN A 206 9.76 3.33 -5.03
N ALA A 207 8.75 3.79 -4.29
CA ALA A 207 7.35 3.48 -4.56
C ALA A 207 6.53 4.77 -4.83
N ALA A 208 5.27 4.60 -5.20
CA ALA A 208 4.38 5.73 -5.41
C ALA A 208 3.88 6.28 -4.06
N LEU A 209 4.08 7.58 -3.84
CA LEU A 209 3.38 8.36 -2.84
C LEU A 209 2.34 9.23 -3.54
N GLN A 210 1.07 8.98 -3.27
CA GLN A 210 -0.05 9.72 -3.86
C GLN A 210 -0.87 10.35 -2.76
N PHE A 211 -1.32 11.57 -2.98
CA PHE A 211 -2.26 12.22 -2.07
C PHE A 211 -3.36 12.95 -2.84
N ALA A 212 -4.54 12.99 -2.26
CA ALA A 212 -5.68 13.74 -2.73
C ALA A 212 -6.33 14.49 -1.56
N ALA A 213 -6.82 15.69 -1.85
CA ALA A 213 -7.60 16.47 -0.91
C ALA A 213 -8.88 16.96 -1.62
N GLY A 214 -10.01 16.83 -0.97
CA GLY A 214 -11.27 17.35 -1.52
C GLY A 214 -11.35 18.87 -1.47
N LYS A 215 -10.55 19.50 -0.61
CA LYS A 215 -10.47 20.94 -0.46
C LYS A 215 -9.04 21.46 -0.64
N ASP A 216 -8.21 21.51 0.40
CA ASP A 216 -6.89 22.10 0.33
C ASP A 216 -5.80 21.11 0.81
N ALA A 217 -4.54 21.31 0.37
CA ALA A 217 -3.39 20.58 0.84
C ALA A 217 -2.35 21.56 1.42
N TYR A 218 -1.89 21.27 2.63
CA TYR A 218 -0.90 22.09 3.35
C TYR A 218 0.31 21.25 3.73
N ILE A 219 1.49 21.77 3.42
CA ILE A 219 2.76 21.23 3.91
C ILE A 219 3.36 22.29 4.82
N GLY A 220 3.50 21.97 6.11
CA GLY A 220 3.79 22.91 7.15
C GLY A 220 2.50 23.50 7.76
N ARG A 221 2.62 24.68 8.37
CA ARG A 221 1.51 25.31 9.09
C ARG A 221 0.41 25.79 8.14
N PRO A 222 -0.85 25.33 8.29
CA PRO A 222 -1.95 25.89 7.52
C PRO A 222 -2.10 27.39 7.83
N PRO A 223 -2.62 28.21 6.87
CA PRO A 223 -2.93 29.59 7.13
C PRO A 223 -3.88 29.67 8.34
N GLY A 224 -3.58 30.57 9.27
CA GLY A 224 -4.45 30.81 10.43
C GLY A 224 -5.82 31.32 9.98
N PRO A 225 -6.84 31.20 10.84
CA PRO A 225 -8.19 31.67 10.55
C PRO A 225 -8.24 33.17 10.30
#